data_39080048ec85c80e5e7f38118ed8dd38
#
_entry.id   39080048ec85c80e5e7f38118ed8dd38
#
_cell.length_a   1.000
_cell.length_b   1.000
_cell.length_c   1.000
_cell.angle_alpha   90.00
_cell.angle_beta   90.00
_cell.angle_gamma   90.00
#
_symmetry.space_group_name_H-M   'P 1'
#
loop_
_entity.id
_entity.type
_entity.pdbx_description
1 polymer ?
#
loop_
_entity_poly.entity_id
_entity_poly.type
_entity_poly.pdbx_seq_one_letter_code
_entity_poly.pdbx_strand_id
1 'polypeptide(L)'
;MTRTAPPQALGRRMLLGTAGAAIAAPALAAWPDRPLRFVVPFAAGGGGGLTARVLGEALSPLLGQPIVIENRSGAGGAIGVQAVAQAAPDGGSFAMTSPSTVTIGPNLRPSSYDPFALVHVAQVCTSPLLLVCRRDLPARDLTALIAMARANPGALKVANAGIGTVTHLAAELFNQRLEVGRFLHAP
;
A
#
# COMPACT_ATOMS: atom_id res chain seq x y z
N MET A 1 -52.14 -73.87 -18.08
CA MET A 1 -51.13 -73.97 -16.99
C MET A 1 -50.18 -72.77 -17.13
N THR A 2 -50.53 -71.68 -16.50
CA THR A 2 -49.71 -70.42 -16.48
C THR A 2 -48.93 -70.34 -15.18
N ARG A 3 -47.57 -70.40 -15.24
CA ARG A 3 -46.67 -70.24 -14.11
C ARG A 3 -46.45 -68.76 -13.88
N THR A 4 -46.93 -68.25 -12.80
CA THR A 4 -46.59 -66.91 -12.27
C THR A 4 -45.26 -67.00 -11.54
N ALA A 5 -44.30 -66.14 -11.96
CA ALA A 5 -43.02 -65.97 -11.30
C ALA A 5 -43.17 -65.14 -9.98
N PRO A 6 -42.44 -65.43 -8.92
CA PRO A 6 -42.52 -64.68 -7.68
C PRO A 6 -41.84 -63.31 -7.78
N PRO A 7 -42.29 -62.30 -7.03
CA PRO A 7 -41.67 -60.98 -7.03
C PRO A 7 -40.27 -61.02 -6.38
N GLN A 8 -39.27 -60.47 -7.09
CA GLN A 8 -37.91 -60.33 -6.57
C GLN A 8 -37.94 -59.24 -5.46
N ALA A 9 -37.62 -59.65 -4.24
CA ALA A 9 -37.40 -58.75 -3.12
C ALA A 9 -36.12 -57.94 -3.39
N LEU A 10 -36.26 -56.66 -3.66
CA LEU A 10 -35.19 -55.70 -3.69
C LEU A 10 -34.50 -55.68 -2.32
N GLY A 11 -33.30 -56.22 -2.28
CA GLY A 11 -32.56 -56.39 -1.04
C GLY A 11 -32.19 -55.07 -0.35
N ARG A 12 -32.44 -55.02 0.94
CA ARG A 12 -32.07 -53.95 1.89
C ARG A 12 -30.61 -53.47 1.80
N ARG A 13 -29.77 -54.16 1.03
CA ARG A 13 -28.35 -53.83 0.83
C ARG A 13 -28.10 -52.70 -0.18
N MET A 14 -29.04 -52.32 -1.04
CA MET A 14 -28.88 -51.26 -2.00
C MET A 14 -29.19 -49.86 -1.44
N LEU A 15 -29.83 -49.74 -0.29
CA LEU A 15 -30.14 -48.49 0.35
C LEU A 15 -29.06 -47.87 1.25
N LEU A 16 -27.99 -48.67 1.55
CA LEU A 16 -26.85 -48.20 2.38
C LEU A 16 -25.70 -47.63 1.56
N GLY A 17 -25.71 -47.73 0.24
CA GLY A 17 -24.63 -47.22 -0.62
C GLY A 17 -24.73 -45.73 -1.01
N THR A 18 -25.84 -45.07 -0.84
CA THR A 18 -26.07 -43.68 -1.27
C THR A 18 -26.02 -42.65 -0.15
N ALA A 19 -25.91 -43.05 1.10
CA ALA A 19 -25.81 -42.13 2.25
C ALA A 19 -24.38 -41.64 2.56
N GLY A 20 -23.35 -42.12 1.84
CA GLY A 20 -21.93 -41.81 2.10
C GLY A 20 -21.29 -40.71 1.23
N ALA A 21 -22.00 -40.21 0.22
CA ALA A 21 -21.55 -39.03 -0.54
C ALA A 21 -22.08 -37.74 0.11
N ALA A 22 -21.93 -37.61 1.44
CA ALA A 22 -22.05 -36.32 2.10
C ALA A 22 -20.97 -35.41 1.49
N ILE A 23 -21.41 -34.54 0.62
CA ILE A 23 -20.75 -33.44 -0.04
C ILE A 23 -19.79 -32.82 0.98
N ALA A 24 -18.50 -33.16 0.89
CA ALA A 24 -17.44 -32.34 1.44
C ALA A 24 -17.44 -31.06 0.60
N ALA A 25 -18.39 -30.15 0.85
CA ALA A 25 -18.28 -28.79 0.38
C ALA A 25 -16.93 -28.31 0.88
N PRO A 26 -16.03 -27.84 0.01
CA PRO A 26 -14.82 -27.22 0.48
C PRO A 26 -15.28 -26.13 1.45
N ALA A 27 -14.90 -26.26 2.73
CA ALA A 27 -15.09 -25.18 3.68
C ALA A 27 -14.30 -24.02 3.07
N LEU A 28 -15.02 -23.05 2.50
CA LEU A 28 -14.44 -21.79 2.10
C LEU A 28 -13.85 -21.25 3.39
N ALA A 29 -12.54 -21.43 3.56
CA ALA A 29 -11.84 -20.90 4.72
C ALA A 29 -12.19 -19.42 4.79
N ALA A 30 -12.78 -19.01 5.92
CA ALA A 30 -13.20 -17.63 6.09
C ALA A 30 -11.96 -16.74 5.95
N TRP A 31 -11.95 -15.88 4.95
CA TRP A 31 -10.87 -14.91 4.80
C TRP A 31 -10.96 -13.84 5.91
N PRO A 32 -9.83 -13.44 6.52
CA PRO A 32 -8.48 -13.96 6.34
C PRO A 32 -8.22 -15.22 7.18
N ASP A 33 -7.59 -16.23 6.58
CA ASP A 33 -7.23 -17.53 7.22
C ASP A 33 -5.82 -17.51 7.82
N ARG A 34 -5.06 -16.44 7.62
CA ARG A 34 -3.66 -16.27 8.04
C ARG A 34 -3.32 -14.81 8.31
N PRO A 35 -2.18 -14.51 8.98
CA PRO A 35 -1.70 -13.14 9.16
C PRO A 35 -1.63 -12.37 7.85
N LEU A 36 -2.12 -11.14 7.87
CA LEU A 36 -2.07 -10.23 6.74
C LEU A 36 -0.76 -9.46 6.72
N ARG A 37 -0.17 -9.30 5.54
CA ARG A 37 1.06 -8.55 5.32
C ARG A 37 0.73 -7.15 4.86
N PHE A 38 1.20 -6.13 5.58
CA PHE A 38 0.98 -4.74 5.25
C PHE A 38 2.30 -4.02 5.00
N VAL A 39 2.65 -3.82 3.74
CA VAL A 39 3.91 -3.22 3.31
C VAL A 39 3.80 -1.70 3.34
N VAL A 40 4.71 -1.06 4.07
CA VAL A 40 4.91 0.39 4.07
C VAL A 40 6.14 0.71 3.21
N PRO A 41 5.98 1.37 2.05
CA PRO A 41 7.06 1.56 1.08
C PRO A 41 8.03 2.68 1.44
N PHE A 42 8.13 3.02 2.72
CA PHE A 42 9.01 4.06 3.25
C PHE A 42 9.74 3.58 4.49
N ALA A 43 10.78 4.32 4.88
CA ALA A 43 11.57 4.00 6.08
C ALA A 43 10.70 4.00 7.34
N ALA A 44 11.09 3.20 8.33
CA ALA A 44 10.44 3.16 9.63
C ALA A 44 10.55 4.53 10.33
N GLY A 45 9.55 4.86 11.16
CA GLY A 45 9.51 6.14 11.90
C GLY A 45 8.79 7.27 11.16
N GLY A 46 8.53 7.14 9.86
CA GLY A 46 7.73 8.12 9.11
C GLY A 46 6.22 8.01 9.38
N GLY A 47 5.47 9.06 8.99
CA GLY A 47 4.01 9.13 9.19
C GLY A 47 3.24 7.95 8.59
N GLY A 48 3.62 7.47 7.41
CA GLY A 48 3.00 6.29 6.80
C GLY A 48 3.15 5.02 7.64
N GLY A 49 4.32 4.82 8.26
CA GLY A 49 4.57 3.69 9.15
C GLY A 49 3.75 3.77 10.44
N LEU A 50 3.61 4.97 11.01
CA LEU A 50 2.76 5.19 12.19
C LEU A 50 1.29 4.92 11.86
N THR A 51 0.79 5.50 10.77
CA THR A 51 -0.60 5.29 10.32
C THR A 51 -0.88 3.80 10.06
N ALA A 52 0.05 3.07 9.42
CA ALA A 52 -0.10 1.64 9.17
C ALA A 52 -0.18 0.83 10.48
N ARG A 53 0.60 1.18 11.51
CA ARG A 53 0.55 0.50 12.81
C ARG A 53 -0.79 0.74 13.51
N VAL A 54 -1.22 2.00 13.60
CA VAL A 54 -2.53 2.35 14.20
C VAL A 54 -3.66 1.62 13.48
N LEU A 55 -3.64 1.60 12.15
CA LEU A 55 -4.63 0.87 11.37
C LEU A 55 -4.55 -0.63 11.61
N GLY A 56 -3.34 -1.21 11.65
CA GLY A 56 -3.12 -2.63 11.91
C GLY A 56 -3.62 -3.06 13.28
N GLU A 57 -3.36 -2.27 14.31
CA GLU A 57 -3.86 -2.50 15.68
C GLU A 57 -5.39 -2.47 15.74
N ALA A 58 -6.02 -1.52 15.04
CA ALA A 58 -7.49 -1.40 15.00
C ALA A 58 -8.16 -2.52 14.18
N LEU A 59 -7.55 -2.94 13.07
CA LEU A 59 -8.14 -3.95 12.17
C LEU A 59 -7.89 -5.39 12.62
N SER A 60 -6.78 -5.68 13.29
CA SER A 60 -6.44 -7.06 13.70
C SER A 60 -7.55 -7.75 14.50
N PRO A 61 -8.16 -7.15 15.52
CA PRO A 61 -9.26 -7.78 16.25
C PRO A 61 -10.54 -7.93 15.43
N LEU A 62 -10.79 -7.02 14.46
CA LEU A 62 -11.95 -7.08 13.60
C LEU A 62 -11.85 -8.19 12.55
N LEU A 63 -10.64 -8.44 12.07
CA LEU A 63 -10.35 -9.45 11.05
C LEU A 63 -10.02 -10.81 11.65
N GLY A 64 -9.80 -10.91 12.98
CA GLY A 64 -9.43 -12.14 13.65
C GLY A 64 -8.03 -12.64 13.31
N GLN A 65 -7.21 -11.84 12.61
CA GLN A 65 -5.85 -12.17 12.20
C GLN A 65 -4.91 -11.00 12.45
N PRO A 66 -3.66 -11.25 12.85
CA PRO A 66 -2.68 -10.19 13.02
C PRO A 66 -2.30 -9.55 11.69
N ILE A 67 -2.03 -8.25 11.72
CA ILE A 67 -1.50 -7.49 10.59
C ILE A 67 -0.02 -7.22 10.83
N VAL A 68 0.83 -7.81 10.00
CA VAL A 68 2.29 -7.68 10.08
C VAL A 68 2.73 -6.48 9.24
N ILE A 69 3.25 -5.45 9.90
CA ILE A 69 3.75 -4.24 9.24
C ILE A 69 5.20 -4.46 8.80
N GLU A 70 5.44 -4.33 7.51
CA GLU A 70 6.75 -4.47 6.89
C GLU A 70 7.20 -3.18 6.21
N ASN A 71 8.28 -2.56 6.66
CA ASN A 71 8.86 -1.40 5.99
C ASN A 71 9.80 -1.85 4.86
N ARG A 72 9.49 -1.47 3.61
CA ARG A 72 10.32 -1.71 2.41
C ARG A 72 10.56 -0.42 1.66
N SER A 73 11.56 0.33 2.07
CA SER A 73 11.94 1.59 1.42
C SER A 73 12.78 1.37 0.17
N GLY A 74 12.86 2.42 -0.65
CA GLY A 74 13.74 2.47 -1.82
C GLY A 74 13.01 2.92 -3.09
N ALA A 75 13.74 3.55 -4.00
CA ALA A 75 13.26 4.07 -5.28
C ALA A 75 11.97 4.93 -5.16
N GLY A 76 11.89 5.80 -4.14
CA GLY A 76 10.69 6.63 -3.89
C GLY A 76 9.46 5.82 -3.49
N GLY A 77 9.64 4.61 -2.93
CA GLY A 77 8.58 3.69 -2.52
C GLY A 77 8.26 2.58 -3.54
N ALA A 78 8.85 2.61 -4.74
CA ALA A 78 8.55 1.64 -5.79
C ALA A 78 8.86 0.20 -5.37
N ILE A 79 9.94 -0.04 -4.62
CA ILE A 79 10.35 -1.39 -4.17
C ILE A 79 9.26 -2.02 -3.29
N GLY A 80 8.70 -1.25 -2.35
CA GLY A 80 7.66 -1.76 -1.47
C GLY A 80 6.35 -2.09 -2.20
N VAL A 81 5.93 -1.23 -3.12
CA VAL A 81 4.71 -1.45 -3.91
C VAL A 81 4.88 -2.62 -4.88
N GLN A 82 6.04 -2.73 -5.54
CA GLN A 82 6.37 -3.86 -6.39
C GLN A 82 6.25 -5.20 -5.65
N ALA A 83 6.71 -5.26 -4.41
CA ALA A 83 6.64 -6.48 -3.61
C ALA A 83 5.20 -6.95 -3.34
N VAL A 84 4.22 -6.03 -3.32
CA VAL A 84 2.80 -6.37 -3.22
C VAL A 84 2.19 -6.66 -4.59
N ALA A 85 2.57 -5.93 -5.62
CA ALA A 85 2.12 -6.19 -6.99
C ALA A 85 2.52 -7.59 -7.51
N GLN A 86 3.64 -8.13 -7.01
CA GLN A 86 4.12 -9.49 -7.32
C GLN A 86 3.64 -10.57 -6.35
N ALA A 87 2.91 -10.20 -5.29
CA ALA A 87 2.36 -11.16 -4.34
C ALA A 87 1.15 -11.90 -4.93
N ALA A 88 0.77 -13.02 -4.30
CA ALA A 88 -0.44 -13.75 -4.69
C ALA A 88 -1.68 -12.82 -4.55
N PRO A 89 -2.61 -12.83 -5.52
CA PRO A 89 -3.80 -11.97 -5.50
C PRO A 89 -4.93 -12.55 -4.62
N ASP A 90 -4.58 -13.02 -3.43
CA ASP A 90 -5.47 -13.69 -2.48
C ASP A 90 -5.98 -12.79 -1.35
N GLY A 91 -5.63 -11.50 -1.40
CA GLY A 91 -5.96 -10.54 -0.34
C GLY A 91 -5.09 -10.66 0.91
N GLY A 92 -4.02 -11.46 0.89
CA GLY A 92 -3.10 -11.61 2.03
C GLY A 92 -2.03 -10.52 2.14
N SER A 93 -1.86 -9.69 1.09
CA SER A 93 -0.83 -8.65 1.07
C SER A 93 -1.40 -7.29 0.65
N PHE A 94 -1.08 -6.25 1.42
CA PHE A 94 -1.48 -4.87 1.18
C PHE A 94 -0.28 -3.94 1.14
N ALA A 95 -0.40 -2.81 0.44
CA ALA A 95 0.58 -1.74 0.49
C ALA A 95 -0.07 -0.44 0.96
N MET A 96 0.61 0.28 1.86
CA MET A 96 0.33 1.68 2.12
C MET A 96 0.91 2.50 0.97
N THR A 97 0.07 3.02 0.09
CA THR A 97 0.51 3.79 -1.07
C THR A 97 0.36 5.29 -0.85
N SER A 98 0.96 6.08 -1.74
CA SER A 98 0.82 7.52 -1.80
C SER A 98 0.86 7.96 -3.27
N PRO A 99 0.53 9.22 -3.59
CA PRO A 99 0.72 9.74 -4.94
C PRO A 99 2.13 9.53 -5.50
N SER A 100 3.15 9.50 -4.64
CA SER A 100 4.54 9.22 -5.04
C SER A 100 4.69 7.88 -5.77
N THR A 101 3.98 6.85 -5.31
CA THR A 101 4.10 5.48 -5.84
C THR A 101 3.06 5.17 -6.91
N VAL A 102 1.87 5.75 -6.84
CA VAL A 102 0.77 5.39 -7.74
C VAL A 102 0.71 6.30 -8.97
N THR A 103 0.96 7.60 -8.78
CA THR A 103 0.79 8.59 -9.84
C THR A 103 2.12 9.16 -10.31
N ILE A 104 2.96 9.66 -9.41
CA ILE A 104 4.16 10.43 -9.78
C ILE A 104 5.26 9.53 -10.33
N GLY A 105 5.66 8.51 -9.56
CA GLY A 105 6.78 7.64 -9.92
C GLY A 105 6.59 6.97 -11.28
N PRO A 106 5.45 6.31 -11.55
CA PRO A 106 5.19 5.66 -12.84
C PRO A 106 5.18 6.61 -14.05
N ASN A 107 4.83 7.90 -13.85
CA ASN A 107 4.86 8.90 -14.92
C ASN A 107 6.22 9.58 -15.13
N LEU A 108 7.13 9.49 -14.15
CA LEU A 108 8.46 10.09 -14.25
C LEU A 108 9.52 9.16 -14.83
N ARG A 109 9.35 7.85 -14.70
CA ARG A 109 10.32 6.84 -15.12
C ARG A 109 9.62 5.49 -15.34
N PRO A 110 10.23 4.58 -16.12
CA PRO A 110 9.71 3.23 -16.27
C PRO A 110 9.45 2.58 -14.90
N SER A 111 8.23 2.11 -14.70
CA SER A 111 7.81 1.47 -13.47
C SER A 111 8.05 -0.04 -13.52
N SER A 112 8.45 -0.64 -12.41
CA SER A 112 8.58 -2.09 -12.24
C SER A 112 7.26 -2.79 -11.92
N TYR A 113 6.17 -2.04 -11.83
CA TYR A 113 4.80 -2.51 -11.62
C TYR A 113 3.82 -1.59 -12.33
N ASP A 114 2.65 -2.12 -12.66
CA ASP A 114 1.53 -1.33 -13.16
C ASP A 114 0.65 -0.89 -11.98
N PRO A 115 0.54 0.42 -11.68
CA PRO A 115 -0.31 0.90 -10.59
C PRO A 115 -1.80 0.64 -10.84
N PHE A 116 -2.23 0.48 -12.11
CA PHE A 116 -3.61 0.19 -12.46
C PHE A 116 -3.97 -1.30 -12.33
N ALA A 117 -2.98 -2.18 -12.25
CA ALA A 117 -3.19 -3.59 -11.93
C ALA A 117 -3.41 -3.82 -10.41
N LEU A 118 -3.20 -2.80 -9.57
CA LEU A 118 -3.46 -2.87 -8.13
C LEU A 118 -4.92 -2.52 -7.83
N VAL A 119 -5.53 -3.28 -6.92
CA VAL A 119 -6.86 -2.95 -6.40
C VAL A 119 -6.72 -1.89 -5.30
N HIS A 120 -7.25 -0.69 -5.54
CA HIS A 120 -7.28 0.38 -4.56
C HIS A 120 -8.44 0.18 -3.59
N VAL A 121 -8.13 -0.13 -2.32
CA VAL A 121 -9.14 -0.52 -1.33
C VAL A 121 -9.81 0.70 -0.69
N ALA A 122 -9.02 1.62 -0.14
CA ALA A 122 -9.54 2.81 0.54
C ALA A 122 -8.46 3.90 0.69
N GLN A 123 -8.90 5.14 0.82
CA GLN A 123 -8.07 6.24 1.30
C GLN A 123 -8.04 6.22 2.83
N VAL A 124 -6.86 6.00 3.40
CA VAL A 124 -6.69 5.87 4.85
C VAL A 124 -6.62 7.23 5.54
N CYS A 125 -5.88 8.19 4.97
CA CYS A 125 -5.72 9.53 5.53
C CYS A 125 -5.35 10.55 4.47
N THR A 126 -5.46 11.83 4.84
CA THR A 126 -4.90 12.96 4.09
C THR A 126 -3.88 13.66 4.98
N SER A 127 -2.72 14.00 4.44
CA SER A 127 -1.66 14.68 5.17
C SER A 127 -1.22 15.94 4.41
N PRO A 128 -1.24 17.12 5.03
CA PRO A 128 -0.70 18.33 4.43
C PRO A 128 0.82 18.28 4.37
N LEU A 129 1.40 18.93 3.36
CA LEU A 129 2.83 19.20 3.32
C LEU A 129 3.13 20.50 4.06
N LEU A 130 4.17 20.48 4.88
CA LEU A 130 4.66 21.65 5.59
C LEU A 130 6.06 22.00 5.10
N LEU A 131 6.31 23.27 4.82
CA LEU A 131 7.64 23.80 4.62
C LEU A 131 8.21 24.19 5.99
N VAL A 132 9.27 23.54 6.40
CA VAL A 132 9.96 23.81 7.66
C VAL A 132 11.41 24.19 7.38
N CYS A 133 11.98 25.01 8.23
CA CYS A 133 13.41 25.34 8.16
C CYS A 133 14.06 25.19 9.54
N ARG A 134 15.39 25.11 9.54
CA ARG A 134 16.16 25.09 10.76
C ARG A 134 16.01 26.43 11.51
N ARG A 135 16.06 26.38 12.83
CA ARG A 135 15.74 27.50 13.72
C ARG A 135 16.71 28.69 13.57
N ASP A 136 17.95 28.43 13.19
CA ASP A 136 19.01 29.43 13.03
C ASP A 136 19.03 30.05 11.63
N LEU A 137 18.11 29.68 10.72
CA LEU A 137 18.00 30.33 9.42
C LEU A 137 17.58 31.79 9.62
N PRO A 138 18.22 32.79 8.95
CA PRO A 138 17.88 34.21 9.10
C PRO A 138 16.47 34.61 8.60
N ALA A 139 15.77 33.71 7.89
CA ALA A 139 14.41 33.94 7.43
C ALA A 139 13.40 33.58 8.53
N ARG A 140 12.53 34.51 8.91
CA ARG A 140 11.50 34.30 9.95
C ARG A 140 10.09 34.05 9.39
N ASP A 141 9.91 34.31 8.11
CA ASP A 141 8.66 34.10 7.37
C ASP A 141 8.96 33.71 5.93
N LEU A 142 7.91 33.44 5.18
CA LEU A 142 7.99 33.03 3.78
C LEU A 142 8.59 34.12 2.89
N THR A 143 8.26 35.38 3.13
CA THR A 143 8.76 36.52 2.34
C THR A 143 10.27 36.66 2.49
N ALA A 144 10.78 36.60 3.72
CA ALA A 144 12.20 36.63 4.00
C ALA A 144 12.93 35.42 3.40
N LEU A 145 12.33 34.22 3.43
CA LEU A 145 12.88 33.02 2.80
C LEU A 145 13.00 33.19 1.28
N ILE A 146 11.96 33.71 0.63
CA ILE A 146 11.98 33.98 -0.82
C ILE A 146 13.07 35.00 -1.17
N ALA A 147 13.15 36.12 -0.43
CA ALA A 147 14.16 37.12 -0.65
C ALA A 147 15.58 36.57 -0.51
N MET A 148 15.82 35.74 0.51
CA MET A 148 17.12 35.08 0.72
C MET A 148 17.46 34.10 -0.40
N ALA A 149 16.49 33.32 -0.88
CA ALA A 149 16.66 32.36 -1.97
C ALA A 149 16.99 33.08 -3.30
N ARG A 150 16.31 34.20 -3.58
CA ARG A 150 16.57 35.05 -4.78
C ARG A 150 17.93 35.73 -4.73
N ALA A 151 18.36 36.18 -3.55
CA ALA A 151 19.66 36.80 -3.38
C ALA A 151 20.84 35.86 -3.61
N ASN A 152 20.64 34.57 -3.31
CA ASN A 152 21.69 33.55 -3.40
C ASN A 152 21.12 32.25 -4.03
N PRO A 153 20.92 32.24 -5.36
CA PRO A 153 20.40 31.04 -6.05
C PRO A 153 21.29 29.82 -5.82
N GLY A 154 20.70 28.69 -5.44
CA GLY A 154 21.42 27.43 -5.16
C GLY A 154 22.07 27.32 -3.78
N ALA A 155 22.03 28.39 -2.94
CA ALA A 155 22.57 28.30 -1.57
C ALA A 155 21.70 27.52 -0.61
N LEU A 156 20.38 27.49 -0.83
CA LEU A 156 19.44 26.76 0.00
C LEU A 156 19.36 25.28 -0.39
N LYS A 157 19.49 24.42 0.61
CA LYS A 157 19.29 22.97 0.46
C LYS A 157 17.90 22.58 0.97
N VAL A 158 17.19 21.78 0.20
CA VAL A 158 15.85 21.29 0.56
C VAL A 158 15.90 19.77 0.72
N ALA A 159 15.63 19.31 1.94
CA ALA A 159 15.46 17.88 2.20
C ALA A 159 14.08 17.42 1.76
N ASN A 160 13.98 16.23 1.19
CA ASN A 160 12.76 15.60 0.76
C ASN A 160 12.86 14.07 0.90
N ALA A 161 11.77 13.37 0.66
CA ALA A 161 11.71 11.90 0.80
C ALA A 161 12.27 11.13 -0.42
N GLY A 162 13.03 11.78 -1.27
CA GLY A 162 13.65 11.20 -2.48
C GLY A 162 13.10 11.78 -3.78
N ILE A 163 13.88 11.65 -4.84
CA ILE A 163 13.54 12.16 -6.18
C ILE A 163 12.29 11.44 -6.70
N GLY A 164 11.32 12.22 -7.24
CA GLY A 164 10.06 11.71 -7.74
C GLY A 164 9.00 11.48 -6.67
N THR A 165 9.22 11.93 -5.44
CA THR A 165 8.20 11.93 -4.38
C THR A 165 7.34 13.20 -4.42
N VAL A 166 6.20 13.18 -3.73
CA VAL A 166 5.34 14.37 -3.56
C VAL A 166 6.12 15.53 -2.97
N THR A 167 6.96 15.28 -1.96
CA THR A 167 7.78 16.32 -1.31
C THR A 167 8.83 16.92 -2.23
N HIS A 168 9.42 16.12 -3.11
CA HIS A 168 10.33 16.61 -4.14
C HIS A 168 9.60 17.51 -5.14
N LEU A 169 8.48 17.04 -5.72
CA LEU A 169 7.72 17.84 -6.69
C LEU A 169 7.12 19.09 -6.08
N ALA A 170 6.70 19.05 -4.81
CA ALA A 170 6.24 20.24 -4.11
C ALA A 170 7.35 21.29 -3.98
N ALA A 171 8.58 20.88 -3.68
CA ALA A 171 9.73 21.78 -3.62
C ALA A 171 10.08 22.37 -5.00
N GLU A 172 10.00 21.54 -6.07
CA GLU A 172 10.22 22.02 -7.44
C GLU A 172 9.12 23.00 -7.90
N LEU A 173 7.86 22.71 -7.59
CA LEU A 173 6.74 23.59 -7.89
C LEU A 173 6.87 24.93 -7.13
N PHE A 174 7.27 24.89 -5.86
CA PHE A 174 7.56 26.07 -5.06
C PHE A 174 8.65 26.91 -5.72
N ASN A 175 9.75 26.26 -6.10
CA ASN A 175 10.87 26.90 -6.79
C ASN A 175 10.43 27.58 -8.09
N GLN A 176 9.68 26.86 -8.94
CA GLN A 176 9.18 27.36 -10.21
C GLN A 176 8.20 28.54 -10.05
N ARG A 177 7.26 28.44 -9.11
CA ARG A 177 6.22 29.47 -8.89
C ARG A 177 6.76 30.78 -8.34
N LEU A 178 7.81 30.71 -7.56
CA LEU A 178 8.38 31.88 -6.87
C LEU A 178 9.65 32.42 -7.55
N GLU A 179 10.14 31.75 -8.60
CA GLU A 179 11.34 32.13 -9.34
C GLU A 179 12.54 32.35 -8.40
N VAL A 180 12.68 31.49 -7.41
CA VAL A 180 13.71 31.65 -6.35
C VAL A 180 15.06 31.01 -6.70
N GLY A 181 15.23 30.57 -7.94
CA GLY A 181 16.42 29.85 -8.37
C GLY A 181 16.38 28.36 -8.00
N ARG A 182 17.42 27.62 -8.30
CA ARG A 182 17.45 26.17 -8.13
C ARG A 182 17.84 25.79 -6.72
N PHE A 183 16.98 25.04 -6.01
CA PHE A 183 17.35 24.42 -4.75
C PHE A 183 18.25 23.20 -4.98
N LEU A 184 19.16 22.95 -4.05
CA LEU A 184 19.87 21.68 -3.98
C LEU A 184 19.04 20.67 -3.19
N HIS A 185 18.63 19.60 -3.84
CA HIS A 185 17.87 18.54 -3.19
C HIS A 185 18.79 17.60 -2.42
N ALA A 186 18.45 17.36 -1.15
CA ALA A 186 19.04 16.34 -0.31
C ALA A 186 17.96 15.28 -0.01
N PRO A 187 18.15 14.03 -0.46
CA PRO A 187 17.21 12.93 -0.20
C PRO A 187 17.31 12.42 1.25
#